data_72b3da1cf16f9eabdf6ecafda7ad4360
#
_entry.id   72b3da1cf16f9eabdf6ecafda7ad4360
#
_cell.length_a   1.000
_cell.length_b   1.000
_cell.length_c   1.000
_cell.angle_alpha   90.00
_cell.angle_beta   90.00
_cell.angle_gamma   90.00
#
_symmetry.space_group_name_H-M   'P 1'
#
loop_
_entity.id
_entity.type
_entity.pdbx_description
1 polymer ?
#
loop_
_entity_poly.entity_id
_entity_poly.type
_entity_poly.pdbx_seq_one_letter_code
_entity_poly.pdbx_strand_id
1 'polypeptide(L)'
;MLLATWNVNGIRARSQRLAEWLAERKPDVVCLQELKITEEEFPHLELRASGYHAVLSGQRGWNGVAVLAREAPELVLRALPGAEEAGARFVVAKACGIEVASVYVPNGKSKDHPDFKMK
;
A
#
# COMPACT_ATOMS: atom_id res chain seq x y z
N MET A 1 -13.67 12.39 7.87
CA MET A 1 -12.51 11.86 7.16
C MET A 1 -12.93 10.71 6.26
N LEU A 2 -12.46 10.69 5.04
CA LEU A 2 -12.71 9.57 4.12
C LEU A 2 -11.44 8.71 4.04
N LEU A 3 -11.56 7.47 4.48
CA LEU A 3 -10.49 6.48 4.47
C LEU A 3 -10.88 5.37 3.50
N ALA A 4 -9.95 4.99 2.63
CA ALA A 4 -10.21 3.95 1.62
C ALA A 4 -9.10 2.92 1.59
N THR A 5 -9.43 1.73 1.12
CA THR A 5 -8.47 0.66 0.89
C THR A 5 -8.77 -0.01 -0.45
N TRP A 6 -7.71 -0.37 -1.17
CA TRP A 6 -7.84 -0.96 -2.50
C TRP A 6 -6.67 -1.90 -2.79
N ASN A 7 -6.99 -3.16 -3.09
CA ASN A 7 -6.01 -4.09 -3.63
C ASN A 7 -5.91 -3.82 -5.14
N VAL A 8 -4.81 -3.20 -5.58
CA VAL A 8 -4.69 -2.73 -6.97
C VAL A 8 -4.23 -3.81 -7.95
N ASN A 9 -3.76 -4.95 -7.44
CA ASN A 9 -3.29 -6.05 -8.28
C ASN A 9 -2.33 -5.56 -9.38
N GLY A 10 -1.27 -4.85 -8.96
CA GLY A 10 -0.30 -4.23 -9.84
C GLY A 10 -0.62 -2.77 -10.09
N ILE A 11 0.14 -1.87 -9.46
CA ILE A 11 -0.15 -0.44 -9.56
C ILE A 11 0.11 0.13 -10.96
N ARG A 12 1.07 -0.45 -11.70
CA ARG A 12 1.35 0.03 -13.07
C ARG A 12 0.13 -0.11 -13.97
N ALA A 13 -0.55 -1.24 -13.88
CA ALA A 13 -1.73 -1.50 -14.71
C ALA A 13 -2.93 -0.64 -14.28
N ARG A 14 -2.91 -0.09 -13.07
CA ARG A 14 -4.03 0.65 -12.50
C ARG A 14 -3.73 2.12 -12.25
N SER A 15 -2.56 2.61 -12.64
CA SER A 15 -2.13 3.97 -12.29
C SER A 15 -3.08 5.04 -12.82
N GLN A 16 -3.55 4.90 -14.05
CA GLN A 16 -4.50 5.85 -14.61
C GLN A 16 -5.84 5.82 -13.86
N ARG A 17 -6.37 4.63 -13.62
CA ARG A 17 -7.61 4.46 -12.88
C ARG A 17 -7.49 4.99 -11.45
N LEU A 18 -6.34 4.74 -10.82
CA LEU A 18 -6.07 5.25 -9.48
C LEU A 18 -6.09 6.77 -9.47
N ALA A 19 -5.41 7.41 -10.42
CA ALA A 19 -5.38 8.87 -10.51
C ALA A 19 -6.79 9.45 -10.72
N GLU A 20 -7.58 8.85 -11.60
CA GLU A 20 -8.96 9.27 -11.84
C GLU A 20 -9.82 9.12 -10.59
N TRP A 21 -9.68 8.00 -9.88
CA TRP A 21 -10.43 7.73 -8.68
C TRP A 21 -10.06 8.70 -7.55
N LEU A 22 -8.77 8.99 -7.38
CA LEU A 22 -8.30 9.96 -6.38
C LEU A 22 -8.87 11.36 -6.67
N ALA A 23 -8.91 11.75 -7.93
CA ALA A 23 -9.45 13.04 -8.34
C ALA A 23 -10.96 13.13 -8.11
N GLU A 24 -11.67 12.03 -8.32
CA GLU A 24 -13.12 11.99 -8.17
C GLU A 24 -13.56 11.89 -6.72
N ARG A 25 -12.98 10.98 -5.96
CA ARG A 25 -13.41 10.69 -4.58
C ARG A 25 -12.69 11.51 -3.53
N LYS A 26 -11.49 11.96 -3.82
CA LYS A 26 -10.67 12.80 -2.92
C LYS A 26 -10.59 12.26 -1.50
N PRO A 27 -10.21 10.98 -1.31
CA PRO A 27 -10.08 10.44 0.03
C PRO A 27 -8.96 11.14 0.79
N ASP A 28 -9.04 11.16 2.11
CA ASP A 28 -7.99 11.75 2.94
C ASP A 28 -6.80 10.80 3.09
N VAL A 29 -7.08 9.50 3.24
CA VAL A 29 -6.08 8.44 3.39
C VAL A 29 -6.49 7.24 2.58
N VAL A 30 -5.53 6.63 1.88
CA VAL A 30 -5.75 5.43 1.08
C VAL A 30 -4.71 4.38 1.42
N CYS A 31 -5.17 3.17 1.68
CA CYS A 31 -4.30 2.01 1.83
C CYS A 31 -4.34 1.18 0.55
N LEU A 32 -3.18 0.90 -0.02
CA LEU A 32 -3.06 0.09 -1.23
C LEU A 32 -2.35 -1.23 -0.92
N GLN A 33 -2.77 -2.30 -1.58
CA GLN A 33 -2.16 -3.61 -1.47
C GLN A 33 -1.87 -4.17 -2.87
N GLU A 34 -0.94 -5.11 -2.93
CA GLU A 34 -0.48 -5.74 -4.16
C GLU A 34 0.05 -4.74 -5.20
N LEU A 35 0.98 -3.88 -4.76
CA LEU A 35 1.61 -2.91 -5.67
C LEU A 35 2.40 -3.60 -6.78
N LYS A 36 3.07 -4.70 -6.46
CA LYS A 36 3.90 -5.50 -7.38
C LYS A 36 5.04 -4.71 -8.03
N ILE A 37 5.60 -3.78 -7.28
CA ILE A 37 6.60 -2.84 -7.77
C ILE A 37 7.57 -2.49 -6.63
N THR A 38 8.81 -2.16 -6.98
CA THR A 38 9.80 -1.72 -6.00
C THR A 38 9.51 -0.28 -5.57
N GLU A 39 10.11 0.13 -4.45
CA GLU A 39 9.96 1.50 -3.97
C GLU A 39 10.49 2.52 -4.97
N GLU A 40 11.59 2.20 -5.66
CA GLU A 40 12.19 3.09 -6.65
C GLU A 40 11.31 3.28 -7.88
N GLU A 41 10.55 2.26 -8.25
CA GLU A 41 9.68 2.31 -9.42
C GLU A 41 8.29 2.88 -9.11
N PHE A 42 8.00 3.13 -7.85
CA PHE A 42 6.69 3.63 -7.43
C PHE A 42 6.42 5.02 -8.02
N PRO A 43 5.21 5.28 -8.55
CA PRO A 43 4.93 6.53 -9.26
C PRO A 43 4.66 7.71 -8.31
N HIS A 44 5.66 8.10 -7.52
CA HIS A 44 5.54 9.21 -6.57
C HIS A 44 5.17 10.53 -7.25
N LEU A 45 5.78 10.83 -8.40
CA LEU A 45 5.56 12.11 -9.07
C LEU A 45 4.13 12.24 -9.58
N GLU A 46 3.61 11.17 -10.18
CA GLU A 46 2.24 11.16 -10.69
C GLU A 46 1.24 11.31 -9.55
N LEU A 47 1.49 10.65 -8.41
CA LEU A 47 0.61 10.75 -7.26
C LEU A 47 0.68 12.12 -6.61
N ARG A 48 1.85 12.74 -6.56
CA ARG A 48 1.99 14.12 -6.08
C ARG A 48 1.24 15.09 -6.96
N ALA A 49 1.27 14.87 -8.28
CA ALA A 49 0.49 15.68 -9.22
C ALA A 49 -1.00 15.58 -8.93
N SER A 50 -1.45 14.45 -8.38
CA SER A 50 -2.84 14.25 -7.96
C SER A 50 -3.11 14.72 -6.53
N GLY A 51 -2.11 15.27 -5.85
CA GLY A 51 -2.25 15.81 -4.50
C GLY A 51 -1.97 14.80 -3.39
N TYR A 52 -1.26 13.71 -3.67
CA TYR A 52 -1.03 12.66 -2.69
C TYR A 52 0.45 12.36 -2.49
N HIS A 53 0.80 12.10 -1.23
CA HIS A 53 2.11 11.63 -0.81
C HIS A 53 1.97 10.18 -0.36
N ALA A 54 3.04 9.40 -0.46
CA ALA A 54 2.99 7.99 -0.13
C ALA A 54 4.18 7.55 0.72
N VAL A 55 3.91 6.63 1.63
CA VAL A 55 4.93 5.76 2.23
C VAL A 55 4.56 4.33 1.87
N LEU A 56 5.56 3.48 1.65
CA LEU A 56 5.30 2.15 1.16
C LEU A 56 6.39 1.16 1.54
N SER A 57 6.06 -0.11 1.43
CA SER A 57 7.00 -1.22 1.41
C SER A 57 6.80 -1.94 0.09
N GLY A 58 7.81 -1.90 -0.78
CA GLY A 58 7.70 -2.42 -2.14
C GLY A 58 8.49 -3.70 -2.35
N GLN A 59 8.05 -4.48 -3.33
CA GLN A 59 8.69 -5.72 -3.72
C GLN A 59 8.35 -5.99 -5.19
N ARG A 60 9.37 -6.40 -5.96
CA ARG A 60 9.16 -6.64 -7.38
C ARG A 60 8.27 -7.86 -7.60
N GLY A 61 7.30 -7.70 -8.49
CA GLY A 61 6.49 -8.81 -9.02
C GLY A 61 5.33 -9.27 -8.16
N TRP A 62 5.40 -9.09 -6.85
CA TRP A 62 4.33 -9.49 -5.93
C TRP A 62 4.39 -8.67 -4.66
N ASN A 63 3.37 -8.80 -3.81
CA ASN A 63 3.23 -8.04 -2.57
C ASN A 63 3.28 -6.53 -2.82
N GLY A 64 3.70 -5.77 -1.82
CA GLY A 64 3.76 -4.31 -1.89
C GLY A 64 2.54 -3.66 -1.31
N VAL A 65 2.75 -2.81 -0.31
CA VAL A 65 1.68 -2.09 0.38
C VAL A 65 2.06 -0.63 0.52
N ALA A 66 1.08 0.25 0.50
CA ALA A 66 1.30 1.68 0.63
C ALA A 66 0.21 2.36 1.43
N VAL A 67 0.56 3.48 2.03
CA VAL A 67 -0.39 4.43 2.58
C VAL A 67 -0.21 5.75 1.85
N LEU A 68 -1.27 6.24 1.23
CA LEU A 68 -1.31 7.52 0.56
C LEU A 68 -2.12 8.50 1.40
N ALA A 69 -1.70 9.76 1.44
CA ALA A 69 -2.46 10.81 2.11
C ALA A 69 -2.19 12.16 1.45
N ARG A 70 -3.11 13.10 1.62
CA ARG A 70 -2.93 14.46 1.10
C ARG A 70 -1.83 15.19 1.84
N GLU A 71 -1.70 14.95 3.14
CA GLU A 71 -0.54 15.40 3.90
C GLU A 71 0.50 14.31 3.86
N ALA A 72 1.79 14.67 3.86
CA ALA A 72 2.85 13.68 3.83
C ALA A 72 2.75 12.76 5.05
N PRO A 73 2.50 11.46 4.85
CA PRO A 73 2.42 10.53 5.97
C PRO A 73 3.79 10.28 6.57
N GLU A 74 3.82 10.03 7.87
CA GLU A 74 5.03 9.68 8.58
C GLU A 74 5.13 8.16 8.66
N LEU A 75 6.24 7.61 8.16
CA LEU A 75 6.46 6.16 8.24
C LEU A 75 6.74 5.77 9.69
N VAL A 76 5.96 4.81 10.20
CA VAL A 76 6.12 4.29 11.55
C VAL A 76 6.80 2.92 11.52
N LEU A 77 6.36 2.03 10.63
CA LEU A 77 6.83 0.66 10.62
C LEU A 77 6.62 0.05 9.23
N ARG A 78 7.64 -0.67 8.71
CA ARG A 78 7.54 -1.32 7.40
C ARG A 78 7.32 -2.82 7.47
N ALA A 79 7.44 -3.42 8.64
CA ALA A 79 7.24 -4.85 8.81
C ALA A 79 6.79 -5.13 10.23
N LEU A 80 6.06 -6.21 10.41
CA LEU A 80 5.70 -6.67 11.74
C LEU A 80 6.96 -7.22 12.42
N PRO A 81 7.25 -6.83 13.67
CA PRO A 81 8.36 -7.41 14.41
C PRO A 81 8.24 -8.95 14.43
N GLY A 82 9.31 -9.63 14.06
CA GLY A 82 9.34 -11.08 13.98
C GLY A 82 8.76 -11.67 12.70
N ALA A 83 8.29 -10.85 11.77
CA ALA A 83 7.71 -11.32 10.51
C ALA A 83 8.31 -10.61 9.29
N GLU A 84 9.54 -10.12 9.40
CA GLU A 84 10.23 -9.40 8.32
C GLU A 84 10.39 -10.25 7.07
N GLU A 85 10.45 -11.57 7.23
CA GLU A 85 10.60 -12.52 6.12
C GLU A 85 9.35 -12.63 5.26
N ALA A 86 8.21 -12.13 5.73
CA ALA A 86 6.95 -12.22 4.99
C ALA A 86 6.94 -11.35 3.72
N GLY A 87 7.96 -10.51 3.52
CA GLY A 87 8.03 -9.63 2.38
C GLY A 87 7.24 -8.35 2.61
N ALA A 88 6.95 -7.63 1.53
CA ALA A 88 6.32 -6.32 1.57
C ALA A 88 4.81 -6.43 1.75
N ARG A 89 4.35 -6.81 2.94
CA ARG A 89 2.94 -7.07 3.25
C ARG A 89 2.35 -6.17 4.34
N PHE A 90 3.16 -5.26 4.88
CA PHE A 90 2.74 -4.48 6.03
C PHE A 90 3.47 -3.14 6.07
N VAL A 91 2.72 -2.08 6.22
CA VAL A 91 3.29 -0.74 6.47
C VAL A 91 2.34 0.02 7.38
N VAL A 92 2.90 0.69 8.38
CA VAL A 92 2.15 1.58 9.26
C VAL A 92 2.64 2.99 9.05
N ALA A 93 1.72 3.91 8.90
CA ALA A 93 2.02 5.33 8.76
C ALA A 93 1.09 6.17 9.62
N LYS A 94 1.59 7.32 10.02
CA LYS A 94 0.77 8.32 10.71
C LYS A 94 0.36 9.36 9.69
N ALA A 95 -0.93 9.55 9.55
CA ALA A 95 -1.48 10.49 8.57
C ALA A 95 -2.78 11.08 9.10
N CYS A 96 -2.98 12.39 8.90
CA CYS A 96 -4.21 13.07 9.29
C CYS A 96 -4.58 12.82 10.77
N GLY A 97 -3.58 12.74 11.64
CA GLY A 97 -3.78 12.56 13.08
C GLY A 97 -4.09 11.13 13.53
N ILE A 98 -4.03 10.16 12.63
CA ILE A 98 -4.28 8.75 12.97
C ILE A 98 -3.12 7.88 12.50
N GLU A 99 -2.95 6.73 13.15
CA GLU A 99 -2.06 5.68 12.66
C GLU A 99 -2.85 4.71 11.82
N VAL A 100 -2.34 4.44 10.62
CA VAL A 100 -3.02 3.60 9.64
C VAL A 100 -2.06 2.50 9.20
N ALA A 101 -2.55 1.27 9.16
CA ALA A 101 -1.79 0.14 8.66
C ALA A 101 -2.39 -0.34 7.34
N SER A 102 -1.54 -0.47 6.32
CA SER A 102 -1.92 -1.15 5.09
C SER A 102 -1.35 -2.55 5.14
N VAL A 103 -2.20 -3.55 5.07
CA VAL A 103 -1.82 -4.94 5.25
C VAL A 103 -2.31 -5.77 4.07
N TYR A 104 -1.42 -6.54 3.50
CA TYR A 104 -1.78 -7.53 2.49
C TYR A 104 -1.74 -8.92 3.11
N VAL A 105 -2.89 -9.57 3.14
CA VAL A 105 -3.01 -10.95 3.62
C VAL A 105 -3.08 -11.85 2.38
N PRO A 106 -2.07 -12.69 2.16
CA PRO A 106 -2.06 -13.52 0.96
C PRO A 106 -3.17 -14.56 0.98
N ASN A 107 -3.58 -14.98 -0.22
CA ASN A 107 -4.51 -16.09 -0.35
C ASN A 107 -3.83 -17.36 0.16
N GLY A 108 -4.47 -18.06 1.08
CA GLY A 108 -3.89 -19.24 1.72
C GLY A 108 -3.70 -20.44 0.81
N LYS A 109 -4.38 -20.49 -0.33
CA LYS A 109 -4.35 -21.57 -1.33
C LYS A 109 -4.69 -22.93 -0.75
N SER A 110 -3.81 -23.52 0.09
CA SER A 110 -4.08 -24.78 0.79
C SER A 110 -3.34 -24.75 2.13
N LYS A 111 -3.70 -25.65 3.03
CA LYS A 111 -3.06 -25.74 4.35
C LYS A 111 -1.57 -26.01 4.27
N ASP A 112 -1.12 -26.69 3.24
CA ASP A 112 0.28 -27.05 3.05
C ASP A 112 1.07 -25.95 2.34
N HIS A 113 0.40 -24.93 1.83
CA HIS A 113 1.08 -23.84 1.14
C HIS A 113 1.68 -22.85 2.15
N PRO A 114 2.92 -22.36 1.91
CA PRO A 114 3.54 -21.40 2.82
C PRO A 114 2.68 -20.17 3.12
N ASP A 115 1.91 -19.69 2.15
CA ASP A 115 1.05 -18.52 2.32
C ASP A 115 -0.06 -18.75 3.35
N PHE A 116 -0.49 -19.99 3.54
CA PHE A 116 -1.51 -20.30 4.53
C PHE A 116 -1.06 -19.94 5.95
N LYS A 117 0.21 -20.19 6.26
CA LYS A 117 0.77 -19.91 7.59
C LYS A 117 0.92 -18.41 7.86
N MET A 118 0.97 -17.61 6.83
CA MET A 118 1.13 -16.16 6.93
C MET A 118 -0.20 -15.42 6.99
N LYS A 119 -1.28 -16.14 6.77
CA LYS A 119 -2.61 -15.58 6.79
C LYS A 119 -3.10 -15.40 8.24
#